data_0f627958fa98c0e21e0a3a3819b22924
#
_entry.id   0f627958fa98c0e21e0a3a3819b22924
#
_cell.length_a   1.000
_cell.length_b   1.000
_cell.length_c   1.000
_cell.angle_alpha   90.00
_cell.angle_beta   90.00
_cell.angle_gamma   90.00
#
_symmetry.space_group_name_H-M   'P 1'
#
loop_
_entity.id
_entity.type
_entity.pdbx_description
1 polymer ?
#
loop_
_entity_poly.entity_id
_entity_poly.type
_entity_poly.pdbx_seq_one_letter_code
_entity_poly.pdbx_strand_id
1 'polypeptide(L)'
;LITLSGIIGSGKSSLTKILADELGTKAYYEPVKDNPVLPIFYKGNEIAAKKRAQGDKEATNPYAYLLQTYFLNRRFAMIKKAMQEDNNILDRSIYEDEIFMKMNTEMGNATEVEYDIYRSLLHNMMEELPYAAHKKSPDLMVTIKVSYDTMIERIIKRGREYEQVDQDPSLVDYYHRLLKQYDVWMQKYDASPLLIIDGDKYDFVANKEDRVSVLETIESKLLELGNLTKAQYEQLQQAHLDLLK
;
A
#
# COMPACT_ATOMS: atom_id res chain seq x y z
N LEU A 1 -7.94 9.59 10.01
CA LEU A 1 -7.41 8.95 8.81
C LEU A 1 -7.17 7.46 9.06
N ILE A 2 -7.75 6.62 8.22
CA ILE A 2 -7.51 5.18 8.18
C ILE A 2 -6.65 4.89 6.94
N THR A 3 -5.56 4.18 7.10
CA THR A 3 -4.64 3.90 5.99
C THR A 3 -4.57 2.41 5.74
N LEU A 4 -4.72 2.01 4.48
CA LEU A 4 -4.58 0.63 4.05
C LEU A 4 -3.17 0.37 3.55
N SER A 5 -2.56 -0.70 3.98
CA SER A 5 -1.26 -1.16 3.51
C SER A 5 -1.30 -2.62 3.05
N GLY A 6 -0.24 -3.06 2.43
CA GLY A 6 -0.10 -4.42 1.93
C GLY A 6 0.54 -4.50 0.55
N ILE A 7 0.96 -5.67 0.18
CA ILE A 7 1.67 -5.95 -1.07
C ILE A 7 0.80 -5.70 -2.32
N ILE A 8 1.41 -5.65 -3.48
CA ILE A 8 0.74 -5.66 -4.78
C ILE A 8 -0.20 -6.89 -4.84
N GLY A 9 -1.44 -6.70 -5.31
CA GLY A 9 -2.43 -7.79 -5.38
C GLY A 9 -3.14 -8.13 -4.07
N SER A 10 -2.82 -7.52 -2.93
CA SER A 10 -3.45 -7.84 -1.63
C SER A 10 -4.94 -7.44 -1.52
N GLY A 11 -5.45 -6.56 -2.39
CA GLY A 11 -6.84 -6.10 -2.36
C GLY A 11 -7.07 -4.73 -1.70
N LYS A 12 -6.02 -3.97 -1.42
CA LYS A 12 -6.11 -2.63 -0.79
C LYS A 12 -7.16 -1.72 -1.41
N SER A 13 -7.08 -1.50 -2.72
CA SER A 13 -7.96 -0.55 -3.40
C SER A 13 -9.43 -0.97 -3.33
N SER A 14 -9.70 -2.28 -3.33
CA SER A 14 -11.06 -2.80 -3.13
C SER A 14 -11.54 -2.55 -1.70
N LEU A 15 -10.71 -2.84 -0.70
CA LEU A 15 -11.07 -2.59 0.71
C LEU A 15 -11.16 -1.09 1.00
N THR A 16 -10.32 -0.25 0.38
CA THR A 16 -10.42 1.22 0.45
C THR A 16 -11.81 1.70 0.04
N LYS A 17 -12.31 1.19 -1.09
CA LYS A 17 -13.64 1.54 -1.58
C LYS A 17 -14.73 1.05 -0.63
N ILE A 18 -14.69 -0.23 -0.27
CA ILE A 18 -15.70 -0.86 0.61
C ILE A 18 -15.80 -0.12 1.94
N LEU A 19 -14.66 0.16 2.57
CA LEU A 19 -14.60 0.82 3.87
C LEU A 19 -15.03 2.30 3.81
N ALA A 20 -14.66 3.01 2.75
CA ALA A 20 -15.10 4.41 2.56
C ALA A 20 -16.61 4.50 2.32
N ASP A 21 -17.17 3.61 1.51
CA ASP A 21 -18.62 3.51 1.28
C ASP A 21 -19.35 3.18 2.59
N GLU A 22 -18.83 2.25 3.39
CA GLU A 22 -19.40 1.83 4.67
C GLU A 22 -19.44 2.95 5.71
N LEU A 23 -18.32 3.65 5.85
CA LEU A 23 -18.19 4.75 6.82
C LEU A 23 -18.74 6.08 6.31
N GLY A 24 -19.19 6.17 5.06
CA GLY A 24 -19.66 7.41 4.43
C GLY A 24 -18.56 8.48 4.33
N THR A 25 -17.31 8.07 4.12
CA THR A 25 -16.13 8.94 4.06
C THR A 25 -15.47 8.93 2.67
N LYS A 26 -14.39 9.71 2.51
CA LYS A 26 -13.70 9.82 1.22
C LYS A 26 -12.57 8.79 1.09
N ALA A 27 -12.49 8.18 -0.07
CA ALA A 27 -11.39 7.31 -0.47
C ALA A 27 -10.34 8.07 -1.29
N TYR A 28 -9.06 7.88 -0.97
CA TYR A 28 -7.91 8.43 -1.69
C TYR A 28 -7.07 7.29 -2.22
N TYR A 29 -6.94 7.20 -3.54
CA TYR A 29 -6.26 6.10 -4.22
C TYR A 29 -4.86 6.47 -4.69
N GLU A 30 -3.97 5.48 -4.70
CA GLU A 30 -2.63 5.63 -5.28
C GLU A 30 -2.71 6.05 -6.76
N PRO A 31 -1.98 7.11 -7.18
CA PRO A 31 -2.06 7.65 -8.55
C PRO A 31 -1.23 6.79 -9.52
N VAL A 32 -1.73 5.62 -9.87
CA VAL A 32 -1.08 4.69 -10.82
C VAL A 32 -1.46 5.02 -12.26
N LYS A 33 -2.73 5.40 -12.51
CA LYS A 33 -3.32 5.48 -13.86
C LYS A 33 -2.68 6.57 -14.73
N ASP A 34 -2.34 7.71 -14.13
CA ASP A 34 -1.76 8.87 -14.83
C ASP A 34 -0.27 9.07 -14.48
N ASN A 35 0.41 8.00 -14.07
CA ASN A 35 1.81 8.07 -13.71
C ASN A 35 2.70 8.01 -14.97
N PRO A 36 3.38 9.11 -15.33
CA PRO A 36 4.18 9.17 -16.56
C PRO A 36 5.48 8.36 -16.45
N VAL A 37 5.91 8.05 -15.22
CA VAL A 37 7.20 7.39 -14.97
C VAL A 37 7.04 5.87 -14.95
N LEU A 38 5.88 5.36 -14.55
CA LEU A 38 5.67 3.92 -14.36
C LEU A 38 5.97 3.07 -15.61
N PRO A 39 5.53 3.42 -16.83
CA PRO A 39 5.84 2.64 -18.03
C PRO A 39 7.34 2.62 -18.38
N ILE A 40 8.02 3.77 -18.22
CA ILE A 40 9.46 3.87 -18.52
C ILE A 40 10.32 3.21 -17.45
N PHE A 41 9.85 3.13 -16.21
CA PHE A 41 10.51 2.43 -15.12
C PHE A 41 10.66 0.92 -15.42
N TYR A 42 9.58 0.25 -15.82
CA TYR A 42 9.66 -1.18 -16.15
C TYR A 42 10.60 -1.45 -17.33
N LYS A 43 10.54 -0.61 -18.37
CA LYS A 43 11.49 -0.68 -19.49
C LYS A 43 12.93 -0.42 -19.05
N GLY A 44 13.13 0.53 -18.12
CA GLY A 44 14.44 0.83 -17.54
C GLY A 44 15.01 -0.35 -16.74
N ASN A 45 14.21 -1.09 -15.99
CA ASN A 45 14.63 -2.31 -15.29
C ASN A 45 15.15 -3.38 -16.28
N GLU A 46 14.43 -3.61 -17.37
CA GLU A 46 14.83 -4.55 -18.40
C GLU A 46 16.17 -4.16 -19.03
N ILE A 47 16.33 -2.88 -19.40
CA ILE A 47 17.58 -2.37 -19.99
C ILE A 47 18.75 -2.51 -19.01
N ALA A 48 18.56 -2.12 -17.74
CA ALA A 48 19.60 -2.24 -16.73
C ALA A 48 20.00 -3.70 -16.48
N ALA A 49 19.04 -4.61 -16.41
CA ALA A 49 19.31 -6.04 -16.27
C ALA A 49 20.11 -6.61 -17.45
N LYS A 50 19.76 -6.24 -18.69
CA LYS A 50 20.50 -6.63 -19.89
C LYS A 50 21.94 -6.11 -19.88
N LYS A 51 22.16 -4.84 -19.54
CA LYS A 51 23.51 -4.27 -19.44
C LYS A 51 24.36 -4.97 -18.39
N ARG A 52 23.81 -5.27 -17.21
CA ARG A 52 24.51 -6.04 -16.17
C ARG A 52 24.91 -7.44 -16.64
N ALA A 53 24.02 -8.12 -17.37
CA ALA A 53 24.31 -9.42 -17.98
C ALA A 53 25.42 -9.35 -19.05
N GLN A 54 25.63 -8.19 -19.69
CA GLN A 54 26.70 -7.92 -20.66
C GLN A 54 28.02 -7.45 -19.99
N GLY A 55 28.07 -7.39 -18.66
CA GLY A 55 29.29 -7.05 -17.90
C GLY A 55 29.34 -5.64 -17.32
N ASP A 56 28.38 -4.78 -17.60
CA ASP A 56 28.27 -3.46 -16.98
C ASP A 56 27.62 -3.60 -15.58
N LYS A 57 28.43 -3.89 -14.58
CA LYS A 57 27.98 -4.13 -13.20
C LYS A 57 27.37 -2.90 -12.52
N GLU A 58 27.70 -1.69 -13.01
CA GLU A 58 27.22 -0.42 -12.46
C GLU A 58 25.93 0.06 -13.14
N ALA A 59 25.39 -0.69 -14.10
CA ALA A 59 24.18 -0.29 -14.80
C ALA A 59 22.97 -0.29 -13.86
N THR A 60 22.39 0.90 -13.64
CA THR A 60 21.17 1.12 -12.87
C THR A 60 20.00 1.50 -13.76
N ASN A 61 18.79 1.50 -13.20
CA ASN A 61 17.62 2.04 -13.87
C ASN A 61 17.50 3.55 -13.57
N PRO A 62 17.67 4.44 -14.56
CA PRO A 62 17.62 5.88 -14.34
C PRO A 62 16.25 6.39 -13.88
N TYR A 63 15.23 5.56 -13.93
CA TYR A 63 13.86 5.90 -13.55
C TYR A 63 13.45 5.35 -12.19
N ALA A 64 14.30 4.56 -11.52
CA ALA A 64 13.95 3.95 -10.22
C ALA A 64 13.74 5.03 -9.14
N TYR A 65 14.73 5.91 -8.95
CA TYR A 65 14.62 7.04 -8.01
C TYR A 65 13.50 8.01 -8.42
N LEU A 66 13.38 8.29 -9.71
CA LEU A 66 12.34 9.20 -10.24
C LEU A 66 10.93 8.68 -9.94
N LEU A 67 10.68 7.38 -10.13
CA LEU A 67 9.40 6.77 -9.83
C LEU A 67 9.05 6.85 -8.34
N GLN A 68 10.00 6.50 -7.48
CA GLN A 68 9.77 6.52 -6.03
C GLN A 68 9.55 7.97 -5.53
N THR A 69 10.29 8.93 -6.05
CA THR A 69 10.10 10.35 -5.71
C THR A 69 8.75 10.87 -6.22
N TYR A 70 8.30 10.44 -7.40
CA TYR A 70 6.96 10.77 -7.90
C TYR A 70 5.87 10.25 -6.97
N PHE A 71 5.92 8.98 -6.58
CA PHE A 71 4.96 8.40 -5.65
C PHE A 71 4.96 9.12 -4.30
N LEU A 72 6.15 9.34 -3.73
CA LEU A 72 6.31 10.02 -2.44
C LEU A 72 5.66 11.41 -2.45
N ASN A 73 5.94 12.22 -3.46
CA ASN A 73 5.37 13.56 -3.62
C ASN A 73 3.84 13.53 -3.73
N ARG A 74 3.30 12.62 -4.55
CA ARG A 74 1.84 12.48 -4.74
C ARG A 74 1.15 12.00 -3.47
N ARG A 75 1.76 11.06 -2.77
CA ARG A 75 1.27 10.52 -1.50
C ARG A 75 1.26 11.57 -0.40
N PHE A 76 2.33 12.33 -0.26
CA PHE A 76 2.39 13.42 0.70
C PHE A 76 1.28 14.45 0.47
N ALA A 77 1.03 14.82 -0.79
CA ALA A 77 -0.07 15.72 -1.13
C ALA A 77 -1.45 15.12 -0.80
N MET A 78 -1.63 13.80 -1.00
CA MET A 78 -2.88 13.11 -0.66
C MET A 78 -3.11 13.02 0.84
N ILE A 79 -2.08 12.72 1.62
CA ILE A 79 -2.17 12.66 3.09
C ILE A 79 -2.65 13.98 3.64
N LYS A 80 -2.08 15.11 3.20
CA LYS A 80 -2.49 16.45 3.63
C LYS A 80 -3.98 16.74 3.36
N LYS A 81 -4.52 16.21 2.26
CA LYS A 81 -5.95 16.33 1.94
C LYS A 81 -6.80 15.37 2.77
N ALA A 82 -6.37 14.12 2.89
CA ALA A 82 -7.11 13.09 3.60
C ALA A 82 -7.23 13.37 5.10
N MET A 83 -6.24 14.06 5.69
CA MET A 83 -6.23 14.44 7.10
C MET A 83 -7.15 15.64 7.44
N GLN A 84 -7.76 16.29 6.45
CA GLN A 84 -8.66 17.42 6.70
C GLN A 84 -10.01 17.00 7.31
N GLU A 85 -10.43 15.76 7.11
CA GLU A 85 -11.68 15.20 7.64
C GLU A 85 -11.38 13.85 8.31
N ASP A 86 -12.16 13.52 9.35
CA ASP A 86 -11.98 12.27 10.08
C ASP A 86 -12.43 11.06 9.27
N ASN A 87 -11.80 9.91 9.57
CA ASN A 87 -12.10 8.59 9.01
C ASN A 87 -12.00 8.48 7.47
N ASN A 88 -11.38 9.44 6.79
CA ASN A 88 -11.03 9.25 5.39
C ASN A 88 -10.10 8.06 5.20
N ILE A 89 -10.23 7.37 4.06
CA ILE A 89 -9.48 6.15 3.77
C ILE A 89 -8.40 6.44 2.73
N LEU A 90 -7.16 6.04 3.03
CA LEU A 90 -6.01 6.19 2.14
C LEU A 90 -5.50 4.83 1.68
N ASP A 91 -5.49 4.61 0.35
CA ASP A 91 -4.88 3.44 -0.27
C ASP A 91 -3.37 3.63 -0.35
N ARG A 92 -2.65 2.85 0.41
CA ARG A 92 -1.21 2.84 0.63
C ARG A 92 -0.70 3.96 1.55
N SER A 93 0.25 3.58 2.37
CA SER A 93 0.88 4.40 3.39
C SER A 93 2.23 4.99 2.94
N ILE A 94 2.54 6.20 3.41
CA ILE A 94 3.89 6.78 3.29
C ILE A 94 4.93 5.98 4.09
N TYR A 95 4.52 5.27 5.15
CA TYR A 95 5.39 4.46 5.99
C TYR A 95 5.91 3.19 5.29
N GLU A 96 5.27 2.76 4.20
CA GLU A 96 5.73 1.61 3.40
C GLU A 96 6.48 2.04 2.12
N ASP A 97 6.54 3.33 1.80
CA ASP A 97 7.20 3.83 0.60
C ASP A 97 8.70 3.51 0.55
N GLU A 98 9.37 3.51 1.71
CA GLU A 98 10.79 3.16 1.81
C GLU A 98 11.07 1.72 1.34
N ILE A 99 10.13 0.79 1.52
CA ILE A 99 10.27 -0.61 1.09
C ILE A 99 10.63 -0.69 -0.39
N PHE A 100 9.92 0.07 -1.23
CA PHE A 100 10.10 0.02 -2.68
C PHE A 100 11.42 0.63 -3.13
N MET A 101 11.85 1.74 -2.51
CA MET A 101 13.17 2.31 -2.83
C MET A 101 14.31 1.41 -2.38
N LYS A 102 14.20 0.81 -1.19
CA LYS A 102 15.14 -0.18 -0.68
C LYS A 102 15.25 -1.39 -1.61
N MET A 103 14.10 -1.93 -2.05
CA MET A 103 14.06 -3.04 -3.01
C MET A 103 14.79 -2.70 -4.32
N ASN A 104 14.57 -1.51 -4.88
CA ASN A 104 15.28 -1.09 -6.09
C ASN A 104 16.79 -1.02 -5.88
N THR A 105 17.26 -0.57 -4.72
CA THR A 105 18.69 -0.52 -4.38
C THR A 105 19.27 -1.92 -4.21
N GLU A 106 18.62 -2.80 -3.44
CA GLU A 106 19.05 -4.19 -3.23
C GLU A 106 19.09 -5.01 -4.55
N MET A 107 18.27 -4.66 -5.52
CA MET A 107 18.26 -5.29 -6.86
C MET A 107 19.23 -4.61 -7.84
N GLY A 108 19.98 -3.61 -7.42
CA GLY A 108 20.92 -2.85 -8.27
C GLY A 108 20.23 -1.94 -9.29
N ASN A 109 18.95 -1.64 -9.13
CA ASN A 109 18.22 -0.69 -10.00
C ASN A 109 18.40 0.75 -9.57
N ALA A 110 18.81 1.00 -8.33
CA ALA A 110 19.16 2.30 -7.80
C ALA A 110 20.48 2.21 -7.02
N THR A 111 21.15 3.35 -6.84
CA THR A 111 22.38 3.45 -6.06
C THR A 111 22.09 3.67 -4.57
N GLU A 112 23.07 3.37 -3.71
CA GLU A 112 22.99 3.69 -2.28
C GLU A 112 22.84 5.20 -2.03
N VAL A 113 23.47 6.04 -2.86
CA VAL A 113 23.34 7.51 -2.77
C VAL A 113 21.92 7.96 -3.04
N GLU A 114 21.27 7.40 -4.06
CA GLU A 114 19.85 7.68 -4.35
C GLU A 114 18.95 7.23 -3.20
N TYR A 115 19.24 6.08 -2.59
CA TYR A 115 18.49 5.58 -1.42
C TYR A 115 18.64 6.50 -0.21
N ASP A 116 19.84 6.95 0.10
CA ASP A 116 20.10 7.86 1.23
C ASP A 116 19.40 9.22 1.03
N ILE A 117 19.46 9.78 -0.17
CA ILE A 117 18.75 11.02 -0.51
C ILE A 117 17.23 10.83 -0.37
N TYR A 118 16.71 9.72 -0.88
CA TYR A 118 15.29 9.38 -0.78
C TYR A 118 14.83 9.27 0.69
N ARG A 119 15.58 8.58 1.53
CA ARG A 119 15.29 8.45 2.96
C ARG A 119 15.30 9.80 3.68
N SER A 120 16.26 10.65 3.37
CA SER A 120 16.33 12.00 3.92
C SER A 120 15.10 12.83 3.53
N LEU A 121 14.68 12.76 2.27
CA LEU A 121 13.48 13.44 1.77
C LEU A 121 12.21 12.91 2.46
N LEU A 122 12.05 11.60 2.55
CA LEU A 122 10.94 10.94 3.24
C LEU A 122 10.88 11.39 4.70
N HIS A 123 12.01 11.38 5.40
CA HIS A 123 12.10 11.78 6.80
C HIS A 123 11.64 13.23 7.00
N ASN A 124 12.14 14.17 6.20
CA ASN A 124 11.70 15.55 6.25
C ASN A 124 10.19 15.69 6.03
N MET A 125 9.63 14.97 5.04
CA MET A 125 8.18 15.00 4.80
C MET A 125 7.39 14.47 5.98
N MET A 126 7.89 13.42 6.65
CA MET A 126 7.26 12.87 7.84
C MET A 126 7.31 13.82 9.04
N GLU A 127 8.40 14.56 9.20
CA GLU A 127 8.52 15.59 10.24
C GLU A 127 7.57 16.76 10.01
N GLU A 128 7.30 17.14 8.76
CA GLU A 128 6.43 18.25 8.39
C GLU A 128 4.91 17.91 8.45
N LEU A 129 4.54 16.62 8.44
CA LEU A 129 3.12 16.22 8.53
C LEU A 129 2.37 16.84 9.72
N PRO A 130 2.97 17.00 10.93
CA PRO A 130 2.30 17.64 12.07
C PRO A 130 1.97 19.12 11.84
N TYR A 131 2.77 19.81 11.05
CA TYR A 131 2.54 21.22 10.73
C TYR A 131 1.49 21.39 9.64
N ALA A 132 1.36 20.36 8.78
CA ALA A 132 0.38 20.32 7.70
C ALA A 132 -0.98 19.76 8.11
N ALA A 133 -1.05 19.03 9.22
CA ALA A 133 -2.23 18.36 9.73
C ALA A 133 -2.17 18.26 11.26
N HIS A 134 -3.33 18.25 11.91
CA HIS A 134 -3.42 18.15 13.37
C HIS A 134 -2.91 16.82 13.96
N LYS A 135 -2.71 15.79 13.12
CA LYS A 135 -2.25 14.45 13.50
C LYS A 135 -1.06 14.03 12.64
N LYS A 136 -0.06 13.38 13.27
CA LYS A 136 1.18 12.90 12.63
C LYS A 136 1.03 11.57 11.90
N SER A 137 0.14 10.71 12.39
CA SER A 137 -0.03 9.33 11.97
C SER A 137 -1.49 9.03 11.69
N PRO A 138 -1.81 7.98 10.96
CA PRO A 138 -3.19 7.51 10.85
C PRO A 138 -3.74 7.12 12.22
N ASP A 139 -5.06 7.17 12.38
CA ASP A 139 -5.72 6.66 13.58
C ASP A 139 -5.62 5.13 13.64
N LEU A 140 -5.63 4.49 12.47
CA LEU A 140 -5.51 3.06 12.31
C LEU A 140 -4.80 2.73 11.00
N MET A 141 -3.80 1.86 11.06
CA MET A 141 -3.19 1.18 9.91
C MET A 141 -3.83 -0.20 9.76
N VAL A 142 -4.46 -0.46 8.62
CA VAL A 142 -5.02 -1.77 8.27
C VAL A 142 -4.15 -2.40 7.18
N THR A 143 -3.47 -3.49 7.51
CA THR A 143 -2.60 -4.21 6.57
C THR A 143 -3.27 -5.50 6.11
N ILE A 144 -3.39 -5.68 4.80
CA ILE A 144 -3.87 -6.94 4.22
C ILE A 144 -2.66 -7.81 3.93
N LYS A 145 -2.52 -8.89 4.68
CA LYS A 145 -1.48 -9.90 4.50
C LYS A 145 -1.99 -11.02 3.60
N VAL A 146 -1.21 -11.37 2.59
CA VAL A 146 -1.50 -12.49 1.68
C VAL A 146 -0.25 -13.32 1.46
N SER A 147 -0.44 -14.60 1.14
CA SER A 147 0.61 -15.49 0.66
C SER A 147 1.07 -15.12 -0.77
N TYR A 148 2.19 -15.69 -1.20
CA TYR A 148 2.68 -15.56 -2.55
C TYR A 148 1.63 -16.05 -3.57
N ASP A 149 1.03 -17.21 -3.33
CA ASP A 149 0.07 -17.84 -4.25
C ASP A 149 -1.18 -16.96 -4.44
N THR A 150 -1.77 -16.49 -3.34
CA THR A 150 -2.92 -15.56 -3.40
C THR A 150 -2.57 -14.25 -4.08
N MET A 151 -1.39 -13.71 -3.84
CA MET A 151 -0.91 -12.49 -4.49
C MET A 151 -0.81 -12.70 -6.01
N ILE A 152 -0.19 -13.78 -6.47
CA ILE A 152 -0.02 -14.08 -7.90
C ILE A 152 -1.36 -14.33 -8.58
N GLU A 153 -2.25 -15.10 -7.97
CA GLU A 153 -3.61 -15.33 -8.48
C GLU A 153 -4.34 -13.99 -8.74
N ARG A 154 -4.28 -13.08 -7.78
CA ARG A 154 -4.93 -11.76 -7.89
C ARG A 154 -4.25 -10.84 -8.90
N ILE A 155 -2.92 -10.93 -9.06
CA ILE A 155 -2.15 -10.21 -10.09
C ILE A 155 -2.55 -10.71 -11.48
N ILE A 156 -2.64 -12.01 -11.70
CA ILE A 156 -3.08 -12.62 -12.97
C ILE A 156 -4.50 -12.18 -13.28
N LYS A 157 -5.42 -12.28 -12.33
CA LYS A 157 -6.83 -11.87 -12.49
C LYS A 157 -6.97 -10.38 -12.85
N ARG A 158 -6.09 -9.52 -12.32
CA ARG A 158 -6.07 -8.08 -12.62
C ARG A 158 -5.56 -7.78 -14.04
N GLY A 159 -4.66 -8.60 -14.59
CA GLY A 159 -4.24 -8.60 -16.00
C GLY A 159 -3.37 -7.43 -16.44
N ARG A 160 -2.60 -6.78 -15.54
CA ARG A 160 -1.61 -5.77 -15.94
C ARG A 160 -0.37 -6.46 -16.49
N GLU A 161 -0.04 -6.21 -17.76
CA GLU A 161 1.05 -6.90 -18.48
C GLU A 161 2.40 -6.84 -17.75
N TYR A 162 2.78 -5.66 -17.24
CA TYR A 162 4.06 -5.43 -16.57
C TYR A 162 4.16 -6.03 -15.16
N GLU A 163 3.12 -6.70 -14.68
CA GLU A 163 3.11 -7.39 -13.38
C GLU A 163 3.08 -8.90 -13.52
N GLN A 164 2.99 -9.43 -14.75
CA GLN A 164 2.82 -10.85 -15.01
C GLN A 164 4.17 -11.59 -14.99
N VAL A 165 4.27 -12.63 -14.16
CA VAL A 165 5.50 -13.44 -14.01
C VAL A 165 5.81 -14.31 -15.23
N ASP A 166 4.83 -14.61 -16.07
CA ASP A 166 4.99 -15.31 -17.33
C ASP A 166 5.61 -14.40 -18.42
N GLN A 167 5.38 -13.09 -18.32
CA GLN A 167 5.98 -12.07 -19.20
C GLN A 167 7.39 -11.69 -18.75
N ASP A 168 7.61 -11.61 -17.44
CA ASP A 168 8.90 -11.29 -16.83
C ASP A 168 9.19 -12.23 -15.63
N PRO A 169 9.94 -13.34 -15.86
CA PRO A 169 10.29 -14.28 -14.80
C PRO A 169 11.11 -13.68 -13.64
N SER A 170 11.75 -12.52 -13.82
CA SER A 170 12.50 -11.85 -12.74
C SER A 170 11.58 -11.33 -11.64
N LEU A 171 10.28 -11.15 -11.92
CA LEU A 171 9.28 -10.76 -10.96
C LEU A 171 9.05 -11.80 -9.86
N VAL A 172 9.37 -13.07 -10.09
CA VAL A 172 9.25 -14.13 -9.07
C VAL A 172 10.15 -13.80 -7.87
N ASP A 173 11.45 -13.54 -8.10
CA ASP A 173 12.37 -13.15 -7.03
C ASP A 173 11.98 -11.80 -6.40
N TYR A 174 11.58 -10.83 -7.23
CA TYR A 174 11.09 -9.54 -6.77
C TYR A 174 9.92 -9.67 -5.80
N TYR A 175 8.90 -10.47 -6.12
CA TYR A 175 7.73 -10.64 -5.27
C TYR A 175 8.03 -11.39 -3.97
N HIS A 176 8.91 -12.41 -3.99
CA HIS A 176 9.35 -13.07 -2.77
C HIS A 176 10.11 -12.13 -1.83
N ARG A 177 11.02 -11.30 -2.38
CA ARG A 177 11.74 -10.29 -1.60
C ARG A 177 10.77 -9.26 -1.03
N LEU A 178 9.82 -8.79 -1.83
CA LEU A 178 8.83 -7.79 -1.40
C LEU A 178 7.96 -8.32 -0.25
N LEU A 179 7.48 -9.57 -0.32
CA LEU A 179 6.76 -10.22 0.78
C LEU A 179 7.58 -10.23 2.06
N LYS A 180 8.85 -10.61 1.98
CA LYS A 180 9.75 -10.61 3.14
C LYS A 180 9.95 -9.21 3.71
N GLN A 181 10.09 -8.17 2.87
CA GLN A 181 10.22 -6.79 3.33
C GLN A 181 8.94 -6.31 4.03
N TYR A 182 7.75 -6.70 3.54
CA TYR A 182 6.49 -6.40 4.21
C TYR A 182 6.37 -7.09 5.56
N ASP A 183 6.78 -8.35 5.70
CA ASP A 183 6.79 -9.05 6.99
C ASP A 183 7.70 -8.34 8.01
N VAL A 184 8.89 -7.89 7.59
CA VAL A 184 9.81 -7.12 8.43
C VAL A 184 9.22 -5.76 8.79
N TRP A 185 8.59 -5.09 7.83
CA TRP A 185 7.96 -3.79 8.04
C TRP A 185 6.81 -3.87 9.05
N MET A 186 5.92 -4.86 8.92
CA MET A 186 4.81 -5.07 9.86
C MET A 186 5.29 -5.28 11.30
N GLN A 187 6.42 -5.96 11.50
CA GLN A 187 7.00 -6.18 12.83
C GLN A 187 7.60 -4.92 13.45
N LYS A 188 7.99 -3.94 12.63
CA LYS A 188 8.67 -2.71 13.07
C LYS A 188 7.76 -1.49 13.11
N TYR A 189 6.59 -1.58 12.48
CA TYR A 189 5.66 -0.47 12.42
C TYR A 189 5.07 -0.15 13.79
N ASP A 190 5.25 1.07 14.25
CA ASP A 190 4.84 1.57 15.58
C ASP A 190 4.19 2.97 15.56
N ALA A 191 4.03 3.55 14.37
CA ALA A 191 3.52 4.93 14.23
C ALA A 191 2.03 5.08 14.60
N SER A 192 1.26 3.99 14.53
CA SER A 192 -0.16 3.93 14.94
C SER A 192 -0.56 2.49 15.26
N PRO A 193 -1.76 2.25 15.83
CA PRO A 193 -2.30 0.90 15.93
C PRO A 193 -2.30 0.19 14.57
N LEU A 194 -1.83 -1.05 14.53
CA LEU A 194 -1.79 -1.90 13.34
C LEU A 194 -2.81 -3.03 13.47
N LEU A 195 -3.70 -3.15 12.49
CA LEU A 195 -4.63 -4.26 12.34
C LEU A 195 -4.25 -5.07 11.10
N ILE A 196 -4.02 -6.37 11.27
CA ILE A 196 -3.66 -7.26 10.15
C ILE A 196 -4.91 -8.07 9.76
N ILE A 197 -5.29 -7.96 8.48
CA ILE A 197 -6.36 -8.75 7.87
C ILE A 197 -5.72 -9.89 7.08
N ASP A 198 -6.17 -11.10 7.36
CA ASP A 198 -5.76 -12.30 6.64
C ASP A 198 -6.47 -12.36 5.29
N GLY A 199 -5.76 -11.94 4.24
CA GLY A 199 -6.29 -11.90 2.88
C GLY A 199 -6.31 -13.26 2.18
N ASP A 200 -5.70 -14.29 2.75
CA ASP A 200 -5.83 -15.67 2.26
C ASP A 200 -7.14 -16.31 2.78
N LYS A 201 -7.54 -15.93 4.00
CA LYS A 201 -8.76 -16.43 4.63
C LYS A 201 -10.02 -15.76 4.07
N TYR A 202 -9.97 -14.44 3.78
CA TYR A 202 -11.15 -13.65 3.45
C TYR A 202 -11.14 -13.18 2.00
N ASP A 203 -12.15 -13.60 1.21
CA ASP A 203 -12.48 -12.97 -0.08
C ASP A 203 -13.57 -11.91 0.10
N PHE A 204 -13.23 -10.81 0.75
CA PHE A 204 -14.15 -9.70 1.03
C PHE A 204 -14.66 -8.97 -0.23
N VAL A 205 -14.14 -9.30 -1.41
CA VAL A 205 -14.60 -8.76 -2.70
C VAL A 205 -15.76 -9.59 -3.24
N ALA A 206 -15.61 -10.90 -3.31
CA ALA A 206 -16.59 -11.81 -3.90
C ALA A 206 -17.59 -12.39 -2.88
N ASN A 207 -17.18 -12.54 -1.62
CA ASN A 207 -18.00 -13.16 -0.57
C ASN A 207 -18.52 -12.11 0.41
N LYS A 208 -19.86 -12.09 0.63
CA LYS A 208 -20.52 -11.13 1.53
C LYS A 208 -20.20 -11.36 3.00
N GLU A 209 -20.18 -12.62 3.43
CA GLU A 209 -19.91 -13.03 4.80
C GLU A 209 -18.47 -12.65 5.19
N ASP A 210 -17.51 -12.91 4.29
CA ASP A 210 -16.12 -12.50 4.48
C ASP A 210 -15.97 -10.98 4.57
N ARG A 211 -16.71 -10.27 3.71
CA ARG A 211 -16.74 -8.79 3.72
C ARG A 211 -17.24 -8.25 5.05
N VAL A 212 -18.37 -8.76 5.54
CA VAL A 212 -18.93 -8.39 6.83
C VAL A 212 -17.92 -8.69 7.95
N SER A 213 -17.33 -9.88 7.97
CA SER A 213 -16.33 -10.26 8.98
C SER A 213 -15.13 -9.31 9.01
N VAL A 214 -14.64 -8.88 7.85
CA VAL A 214 -13.53 -7.91 7.74
C VAL A 214 -13.96 -6.52 8.22
N LEU A 215 -15.15 -6.06 7.81
CA LEU A 215 -15.69 -4.76 8.24
C LEU A 215 -15.91 -4.73 9.75
N GLU A 216 -16.57 -5.73 10.35
CA GLU A 216 -16.78 -5.83 11.80
C GLU A 216 -15.45 -5.81 12.58
N THR A 217 -14.42 -6.47 12.07
CA THR A 217 -13.09 -6.46 12.68
C THR A 217 -12.48 -5.06 12.70
N ILE A 218 -12.59 -4.31 11.59
CA ILE A 218 -12.08 -2.94 11.48
C ILE A 218 -12.92 -1.99 12.35
N GLU A 219 -14.23 -2.08 12.29
CA GLU A 219 -15.18 -1.22 13.04
C GLU A 219 -15.05 -1.42 14.55
N SER A 220 -14.88 -2.67 15.00
CA SER A 220 -14.61 -2.96 16.41
C SER A 220 -13.32 -2.28 16.87
N LYS A 221 -12.29 -2.27 16.03
CA LYS A 221 -11.03 -1.57 16.33
C LYS A 221 -11.21 -0.06 16.34
N LEU A 222 -11.99 0.50 15.41
CA LEU A 222 -12.30 1.93 15.37
C LEU A 222 -13.13 2.37 16.59
N LEU A 223 -14.05 1.53 17.05
CA LEU A 223 -14.79 1.78 18.30
C LEU A 223 -13.85 1.79 19.52
N GLU A 224 -12.95 0.79 19.62
CA GLU A 224 -11.92 0.73 20.68
C GLU A 224 -11.06 1.99 20.72
N LEU A 225 -10.68 2.50 19.54
CA LEU A 225 -9.85 3.69 19.38
C LEU A 225 -10.62 5.02 19.56
N GLY A 226 -11.94 4.97 19.69
CA GLY A 226 -12.79 6.16 19.80
C GLY A 226 -13.04 6.90 18.47
N ASN A 227 -12.72 6.27 17.33
CA ASN A 227 -12.98 6.80 15.99
C ASN A 227 -14.44 6.57 15.53
N LEU A 228 -15.14 5.65 16.19
CA LEU A 228 -16.59 5.46 16.09
C LEU A 228 -17.22 5.63 17.45
N THR A 229 -18.38 6.27 17.49
CA THR A 229 -19.24 6.23 18.66
C THR A 229 -19.98 4.88 18.74
N LYS A 230 -20.44 4.53 19.95
CA LYS A 230 -21.22 3.31 20.14
C LYS A 230 -22.47 3.26 19.24
N ALA A 231 -23.17 4.39 19.08
CA ALA A 231 -24.35 4.49 18.25
C ALA A 231 -24.03 4.24 16.75
N GLN A 232 -22.92 4.81 16.24
CA GLN A 232 -22.47 4.55 14.87
C GLN A 232 -22.12 3.08 14.67
N TYR A 233 -21.39 2.48 15.61
CA TYR A 233 -21.04 1.06 15.57
C TYR A 233 -22.30 0.17 15.53
N GLU A 234 -23.27 0.40 16.43
CA GLU A 234 -24.53 -0.36 16.49
C GLU A 234 -25.35 -0.22 15.17
N GLN A 235 -25.32 0.97 14.55
CA GLN A 235 -25.96 1.19 13.26
C GLN A 235 -25.29 0.38 12.13
N LEU A 236 -23.95 0.33 12.09
CA LEU A 236 -23.19 -0.47 11.12
C LEU A 236 -23.47 -1.96 11.32
N GLN A 237 -23.47 -2.46 12.56
CA GLN A 237 -23.79 -3.87 12.84
C GLN A 237 -25.21 -4.24 12.38
N GLN A 238 -26.20 -3.35 12.53
CA GLN A 238 -27.54 -3.62 12.05
C GLN A 238 -27.58 -3.67 10.51
N ALA A 239 -26.84 -2.79 9.83
CA ALA A 239 -26.73 -2.81 8.36
C ALA A 239 -26.10 -4.11 7.84
N HIS A 240 -25.10 -4.65 8.55
CA HIS A 240 -24.49 -5.94 8.22
C HIS A 240 -25.49 -7.10 8.34
N LEU A 241 -26.30 -7.12 9.37
CA LEU A 241 -27.36 -8.14 9.55
C LEU A 241 -28.38 -8.08 8.40
N ASP A 242 -28.69 -6.89 7.91
CA ASP A 242 -29.64 -6.72 6.79
C ASP A 242 -29.00 -7.10 5.44
N LEU A 243 -27.69 -6.89 5.27
CA LEU A 243 -26.95 -7.32 4.08
C LEU A 243 -26.87 -8.84 3.94
N LEU A 244 -26.82 -9.57 5.06
CA LEU A 244 -26.68 -11.03 5.10
C LEU A 244 -28.02 -11.78 4.94
N LYS A 245 -29.16 -11.10 5.05
CA LYS A 245 -30.48 -11.65 4.76
C LYS A 245 -30.72 -11.72 3.24
#